data_fc1a060f4e32c8a60330884800d3f05a
#
_entry.id   fc1a060f4e32c8a60330884800d3f05a
#
_cell.length_a   1.000
_cell.length_b   1.000
_cell.length_c   1.000
_cell.angle_alpha   90.00
_cell.angle_beta   90.00
_cell.angle_gamma   90.00
#
_symmetry.space_group_name_H-M   'P 1'
#
loop_
_entity.id
_entity.type
_entity.pdbx_description
1 polymer ?
#
loop_
_entity_poly.entity_id
_entity_poly.type
_entity_poly.pdbx_seq_one_letter_code
_entity_poly.pdbx_strand_id
1 'polypeptide(L)'
;MNISYEDVFEPITSKNGTKYVPFNMDFNFSLVNLLNCGYIQAYERGGDIVLTEKGRSVETNSYPTEDDLRIQNEYWGKKHREQYLRRKEKSKAAKAESEDVQLEDMEDESDMAESWKIDVLDQIKLFSPKKFESFSRLLFSHMGIKFDREKGVKMSGDHGIDGYGYFESDEFRTAKVVVQCKRYTDNPVSEPEIDKFKGVMMSFNADYGIFITTSYFTKQAQAKHVQGGNTVTPIAGHRLV
;
A
#
# COMPACT_ATOMS: atom_id res chain seq x y z
N MET A 1 -9.93 -15.08 -18.67
CA MET A 1 -8.47 -15.02 -18.52
C MET A 1 -8.01 -16.44 -18.24
N ASN A 2 -7.25 -17.07 -19.13
CA ASN A 2 -6.59 -18.33 -18.79
C ASN A 2 -5.29 -18.00 -18.06
N ILE A 3 -5.32 -18.16 -16.74
CA ILE A 3 -4.13 -18.04 -15.89
C ILE A 3 -3.50 -19.44 -15.88
N SER A 4 -2.22 -19.57 -16.23
CA SER A 4 -1.54 -20.85 -16.19
C SER A 4 -1.21 -21.25 -14.75
N TYR A 5 -1.03 -22.55 -14.51
CA TYR A 5 -0.58 -23.03 -13.21
C TYR A 5 0.77 -22.41 -12.81
N GLU A 6 1.66 -22.24 -13.75
CA GLU A 6 2.99 -21.66 -13.54
C GLU A 6 2.91 -20.19 -13.09
N ASP A 7 1.98 -19.39 -13.67
CA ASP A 7 1.79 -17.98 -13.28
C ASP A 7 1.33 -17.83 -11.81
N VAL A 8 0.60 -18.83 -11.28
CA VAL A 8 0.04 -18.81 -9.94
C VAL A 8 1.04 -19.30 -8.90
N PHE A 9 1.84 -20.31 -9.24
CA PHE A 9 2.71 -21.02 -8.30
C PHE A 9 4.21 -20.72 -8.49
N GLU A 10 4.56 -19.71 -9.30
CA GLU A 10 5.96 -19.32 -9.47
C GLU A 10 6.55 -18.83 -8.12
N PRO A 11 7.59 -19.50 -7.61
CA PRO A 11 8.21 -19.10 -6.35
C PRO A 11 9.09 -17.85 -6.54
N ILE A 12 8.88 -16.84 -5.70
CA ILE A 12 9.77 -15.69 -5.62
C ILE A 12 10.71 -15.82 -4.42
N THR A 13 11.88 -15.20 -4.54
CA THR A 13 12.88 -15.20 -3.47
C THR A 13 12.83 -13.89 -2.70
N SER A 14 12.63 -13.96 -1.39
CA SER A 14 12.70 -12.80 -0.49
C SER A 14 14.14 -12.27 -0.39
N LYS A 15 14.29 -11.04 0.12
CA LYS A 15 15.63 -10.44 0.37
C LYS A 15 16.51 -11.30 1.31
N ASN A 16 15.90 -12.11 2.15
CA ASN A 16 16.58 -13.02 3.09
C ASN A 16 16.88 -14.40 2.47
N GLY A 17 16.72 -14.56 1.15
CA GLY A 17 16.98 -15.81 0.45
C GLY A 17 15.88 -16.88 0.60
N THR A 18 14.78 -16.60 1.30
CA THR A 18 13.66 -17.54 1.46
C THR A 18 12.79 -17.55 0.21
N LYS A 19 12.60 -18.72 -0.40
CA LYS A 19 11.66 -18.90 -1.51
C LYS A 19 10.25 -19.08 -0.98
N TYR A 20 9.30 -18.37 -1.56
CA TYR A 20 7.87 -18.50 -1.24
C TYR A 20 7.01 -18.25 -2.47
N VAL A 21 5.82 -18.83 -2.47
CA VAL A 21 4.81 -18.65 -3.51
C VAL A 21 3.81 -17.60 -3.02
N PRO A 22 3.71 -16.41 -3.65
CA PRO A 22 2.82 -15.34 -3.19
C PRO A 22 1.38 -15.79 -3.06
N PHE A 23 0.88 -16.59 -4.00
CA PHE A 23 -0.48 -17.13 -3.96
C PHE A 23 -0.77 -17.89 -2.67
N ASN A 24 0.18 -18.66 -2.14
CA ASN A 24 -0.02 -19.39 -0.89
C ASN A 24 -0.22 -18.45 0.31
N MET A 25 0.40 -17.27 0.30
CA MET A 25 0.19 -16.27 1.36
C MET A 25 -1.20 -15.66 1.25
N ASP A 26 -1.60 -15.23 0.06
CA ASP A 26 -2.90 -14.62 -0.19
C ASP A 26 -4.04 -15.62 0.04
N PHE A 27 -3.84 -16.86 -0.35
CA PHE A 27 -4.79 -17.95 -0.12
C PHE A 27 -4.96 -18.25 1.38
N ASN A 28 -3.87 -18.39 2.12
CA ASN A 28 -3.94 -18.61 3.57
C ASN A 28 -4.58 -17.44 4.31
N PHE A 29 -4.29 -16.19 3.88
CA PHE A 29 -4.91 -15.01 4.43
C PHE A 29 -6.42 -15.00 4.20
N SER A 30 -6.84 -15.36 2.99
CA SER A 30 -8.26 -15.46 2.62
C SER A 30 -8.97 -16.56 3.42
N LEU A 31 -8.33 -17.72 3.63
CA LEU A 31 -8.90 -18.80 4.46
C LEU A 31 -9.10 -18.37 5.92
N VAL A 32 -8.14 -17.64 6.49
CA VAL A 32 -8.26 -17.09 7.85
C VAL A 32 -9.44 -16.11 7.93
N ASN A 33 -9.64 -15.27 6.93
CA ASN A 33 -10.77 -14.35 6.88
C ASN A 33 -12.11 -15.10 6.79
N LEU A 34 -12.21 -16.06 5.90
CA LEU A 34 -13.42 -16.88 5.75
C LEU A 34 -13.75 -17.68 7.03
N LEU A 35 -12.74 -18.19 7.72
CA LEU A 35 -12.90 -18.88 9.00
C LEU A 35 -13.45 -17.95 10.08
N ASN A 36 -12.85 -16.77 10.25
CA ASN A 36 -13.28 -15.81 11.26
C ASN A 36 -14.68 -15.25 10.98
N CYS A 37 -15.02 -15.08 9.71
CA CYS A 37 -16.36 -14.65 9.30
C CYS A 37 -17.40 -15.80 9.34
N GLY A 38 -16.98 -17.03 9.65
CA GLY A 38 -17.86 -18.20 9.81
C GLY A 38 -18.37 -18.79 8.49
N TYR A 39 -17.68 -18.59 7.37
CA TYR A 39 -18.02 -19.18 6.07
C TYR A 39 -17.47 -20.60 5.89
N ILE A 40 -16.37 -20.92 6.57
CA ILE A 40 -15.76 -22.26 6.58
C ILE A 40 -15.62 -22.78 8.01
N GLN A 41 -15.57 -24.11 8.15
CA GLN A 41 -15.27 -24.76 9.42
C GLN A 41 -13.77 -24.71 9.72
N ALA A 42 -13.41 -24.92 10.99
CA ALA A 42 -12.01 -25.09 11.38
C ALA A 42 -11.40 -26.26 10.58
N TYR A 43 -10.18 -26.06 10.09
CA TYR A 43 -9.46 -27.04 9.27
C TYR A 43 -8.04 -27.25 9.79
N GLU A 44 -7.50 -28.43 9.53
CA GLU A 44 -6.09 -28.74 9.77
C GLU A 44 -5.27 -28.44 8.51
N ARG A 45 -3.98 -28.17 8.71
CA ARG A 45 -3.07 -27.89 7.58
C ARG A 45 -2.97 -29.11 6.65
N GLY A 46 -3.40 -28.93 5.39
CA GLY A 46 -3.46 -30.02 4.40
C GLY A 46 -4.73 -30.86 4.46
N GLY A 47 -5.68 -30.50 5.33
CA GLY A 47 -7.01 -31.13 5.39
C GLY A 47 -8.01 -30.46 4.44
N ASP A 48 -9.20 -31.03 4.39
CA ASP A 48 -10.30 -30.52 3.56
C ASP A 48 -10.90 -29.23 4.12
N ILE A 49 -11.27 -28.33 3.23
CA ILE A 49 -11.98 -27.09 3.58
C ILE A 49 -13.48 -27.34 3.42
N VAL A 50 -14.21 -27.28 4.52
CA VAL A 50 -15.65 -27.54 4.57
C VAL A 50 -16.41 -26.22 4.75
N LEU A 51 -17.36 -25.93 3.86
CA LEU A 51 -18.25 -24.77 3.99
C LEU A 51 -19.24 -24.98 5.14
N THR A 52 -19.50 -23.92 5.89
CA THR A 52 -20.63 -23.85 6.83
C THR A 52 -21.95 -23.66 6.07
N GLU A 53 -23.07 -23.66 6.78
CA GLU A 53 -24.36 -23.30 6.20
C GLU A 53 -24.35 -21.87 5.66
N LYS A 54 -23.78 -20.91 6.40
CA LYS A 54 -23.52 -19.55 5.94
C LYS A 54 -22.70 -19.52 4.65
N GLY A 55 -21.62 -20.31 4.59
CA GLY A 55 -20.71 -20.37 3.43
C GLY A 55 -21.38 -20.96 2.17
N ARG A 56 -22.38 -21.85 2.34
CA ARG A 56 -23.13 -22.42 1.21
C ARG A 56 -24.23 -21.49 0.69
N SER A 57 -24.78 -20.65 1.55
CA SER A 57 -25.91 -19.77 1.22
C SER A 57 -25.49 -18.40 0.70
N VAL A 58 -24.21 -18.00 0.85
CA VAL A 58 -23.72 -16.67 0.43
C VAL A 58 -23.55 -16.61 -1.09
N GLU A 59 -24.04 -15.53 -1.68
CA GLU A 59 -23.72 -15.21 -3.07
C GLU A 59 -22.29 -14.65 -3.17
N THR A 60 -21.51 -15.17 -4.10
CA THR A 60 -20.08 -14.81 -4.25
C THR A 60 -19.84 -13.30 -4.40
N ASN A 61 -20.79 -12.59 -5.02
CA ASN A 61 -20.68 -11.15 -5.23
C ASN A 61 -21.07 -10.31 -3.99
N SER A 62 -21.64 -10.91 -2.95
CA SER A 62 -22.04 -10.22 -1.73
C SER A 62 -20.95 -10.26 -0.63
N TYR A 63 -19.89 -11.01 -0.83
CA TYR A 63 -18.74 -11.06 0.10
C TYR A 63 -17.62 -10.12 -0.37
N PRO A 64 -16.95 -9.39 0.55
CA PRO A 64 -17.25 -9.26 1.98
C PRO A 64 -18.38 -8.26 2.26
N THR A 65 -19.23 -8.56 3.27
CA THR A 65 -20.19 -7.61 3.81
C THR A 65 -19.51 -6.62 4.78
N GLU A 66 -20.22 -5.56 5.19
CA GLU A 66 -19.69 -4.62 6.20
C GLU A 66 -19.39 -5.31 7.54
N ASP A 67 -20.20 -6.27 7.94
CA ASP A 67 -19.96 -7.09 9.13
C ASP A 67 -18.71 -7.97 8.98
N ASP A 68 -18.50 -8.55 7.81
CA ASP A 68 -17.31 -9.34 7.55
C ASP A 68 -16.03 -8.49 7.63
N LEU A 69 -16.07 -7.27 7.08
CA LEU A 69 -14.96 -6.33 7.16
C LEU A 69 -14.66 -5.93 8.61
N ARG A 70 -15.70 -5.70 9.42
CA ARG A 70 -15.54 -5.41 10.85
C ARG A 70 -14.87 -6.56 11.59
N ILE A 71 -15.35 -7.80 11.40
CA ILE A 71 -14.79 -9.00 12.02
C ILE A 71 -13.31 -9.20 11.61
N GLN A 72 -13.00 -9.01 10.33
CA GLN A 72 -11.63 -9.10 9.83
C GLN A 72 -10.72 -8.05 10.46
N ASN A 73 -11.16 -6.80 10.53
CA ASN A 73 -10.40 -5.70 11.13
C ASN A 73 -10.14 -5.93 12.62
N GLU A 74 -11.13 -6.41 13.38
CA GLU A 74 -10.97 -6.76 14.79
C GLU A 74 -9.95 -7.89 14.99
N TYR A 75 -10.05 -8.95 14.19
CA TYR A 75 -9.13 -10.09 14.27
C TYR A 75 -7.69 -9.69 13.96
N TRP A 76 -7.48 -9.00 12.84
CA TRP A 76 -6.14 -8.60 12.42
C TRP A 76 -5.57 -7.52 13.34
N GLY A 77 -6.38 -6.58 13.79
CA GLY A 77 -5.98 -5.56 14.78
C GLY A 77 -5.49 -6.20 16.09
N LYS A 78 -6.21 -7.21 16.61
CA LYS A 78 -5.77 -7.97 17.79
C LYS A 78 -4.45 -8.71 17.53
N LYS A 79 -4.32 -9.36 16.39
CA LYS A 79 -3.12 -10.15 16.03
C LYS A 79 -1.88 -9.26 15.83
N HIS A 80 -2.05 -8.10 15.22
CA HIS A 80 -0.98 -7.11 15.08
C HIS A 80 -0.53 -6.57 16.44
N ARG A 81 -1.49 -6.26 17.33
CA ARG A 81 -1.19 -5.83 18.70
C ARG A 81 -0.36 -6.88 19.45
N GLU A 82 -0.76 -8.16 19.38
CA GLU A 82 -0.01 -9.25 20.00
C GLU A 82 1.41 -9.39 19.43
N GLN A 83 1.58 -9.24 18.12
CA GLN A 83 2.90 -9.26 17.48
C GLN A 83 3.77 -8.08 17.90
N TYR A 84 3.18 -6.88 17.96
CA TYR A 84 3.88 -5.68 18.44
C TYR A 84 4.38 -5.85 19.88
N LEU A 85 3.52 -6.31 20.79
CA LEU A 85 3.90 -6.56 22.18
C LEU A 85 5.04 -7.59 22.28
N ARG A 86 4.97 -8.68 21.52
CA ARG A 86 6.05 -9.67 21.44
C ARG A 86 7.37 -9.10 20.92
N ARG A 87 7.33 -8.21 19.93
CA ARG A 87 8.53 -7.52 19.41
C ARG A 87 9.11 -6.58 20.45
N LYS A 88 8.24 -5.83 21.15
CA LYS A 88 8.63 -4.92 22.24
C LYS A 88 9.27 -5.68 23.41
N GLU A 89 8.71 -6.81 23.82
CA GLU A 89 9.29 -7.68 24.84
C GLU A 89 10.67 -8.20 24.45
N LYS A 90 10.81 -8.69 23.20
CA LYS A 90 12.12 -9.13 22.67
C LYS A 90 13.14 -7.99 22.59
N SER A 91 12.72 -6.79 22.22
CA SER A 91 13.58 -5.61 22.19
C SER A 91 13.98 -5.15 23.58
N LYS A 92 13.07 -5.23 24.56
CA LYS A 92 13.39 -4.95 25.99
C LYS A 92 14.37 -5.98 26.56
N ALA A 93 14.19 -7.27 26.22
CA ALA A 93 15.11 -8.33 26.65
C ALA A 93 16.52 -8.14 26.02
N ALA A 94 16.58 -7.76 24.74
CA ALA A 94 17.86 -7.47 24.07
C ALA A 94 18.56 -6.18 24.58
N LYS A 95 17.79 -5.18 25.05
CA LYS A 95 18.32 -3.95 25.67
C LYS A 95 18.74 -4.14 27.13
N ALA A 96 18.19 -5.12 27.84
CA ALA A 96 18.61 -5.42 29.21
C ALA A 96 20.01 -6.02 29.29
N GLU A 97 20.58 -6.46 28.14
CA GLU A 97 21.98 -6.90 28.03
C GLU A 97 22.96 -5.75 27.70
N SER A 98 22.49 -4.52 27.48
CA SER A 98 23.31 -3.33 27.26
C SER A 98 22.81 -2.18 28.10
N GLU A 99 23.63 -1.77 29.09
CA GLU A 99 23.35 -0.78 30.13
C GLU A 99 22.92 0.61 29.61
N ASP A 100 22.01 1.20 30.41
CA ASP A 100 21.69 2.62 30.57
C ASP A 100 21.27 3.48 29.36
N VAL A 101 19.96 3.69 29.23
CA VAL A 101 19.32 5.02 29.07
C VAL A 101 17.86 4.95 29.50
N GLN A 102 17.53 5.69 30.57
CA GLN A 102 16.15 6.00 30.99
C GLN A 102 15.49 6.87 29.91
N LEU A 103 14.39 6.41 29.34
CA LEU A 103 13.41 7.22 28.65
C LEU A 103 12.04 6.82 29.19
N GLU A 104 11.36 7.82 29.74
CA GLU A 104 10.07 7.72 30.41
C GLU A 104 9.00 7.16 29.47
N ASP A 105 8.34 6.09 29.95
CA ASP A 105 7.20 5.43 29.31
C ASP A 105 5.94 6.30 29.44
N MET A 106 5.66 7.15 28.45
CA MET A 106 4.31 7.59 28.10
C MET A 106 4.06 7.18 26.64
N GLU A 107 3.88 5.88 26.43
CA GLU A 107 3.35 5.39 25.15
C GLU A 107 1.82 5.42 25.21
N ASP A 108 1.29 6.45 24.58
CA ASP A 108 -0.13 6.72 24.38
C ASP A 108 -0.81 5.57 23.60
N GLU A 109 -2.07 5.25 23.94
CA GLU A 109 -2.89 4.28 23.20
C GLU A 109 -2.99 4.61 21.69
N SER A 110 -2.72 5.86 21.29
CA SER A 110 -2.63 6.31 19.91
C SER A 110 -1.51 5.62 19.11
N ASP A 111 -0.35 5.34 19.73
CA ASP A 111 0.78 4.70 19.05
C ASP A 111 0.51 3.23 18.69
N MET A 112 -0.31 2.56 19.50
CA MET A 112 -0.71 1.17 19.20
C MET A 112 -1.76 1.07 18.09
N ALA A 113 -2.62 2.08 17.95
CA ALA A 113 -3.63 2.15 16.89
C ALA A 113 -2.99 2.39 15.51
N GLU A 114 -1.76 2.91 15.46
CA GLU A 114 -1.08 3.24 14.20
C GLU A 114 -0.01 2.24 13.75
N SER A 115 0.29 1.22 14.57
CA SER A 115 1.34 0.23 14.25
C SER A 115 1.09 -0.51 12.92
N TRP A 116 -0.18 -0.75 12.56
CA TRP A 116 -0.53 -1.37 11.28
C TRP A 116 -0.13 -0.51 10.06
N LYS A 117 -0.11 0.81 10.21
CA LYS A 117 0.32 1.74 9.15
C LYS A 117 1.78 1.52 8.80
N ILE A 118 2.62 1.30 9.81
CA ILE A 118 4.04 1.00 9.64
C ILE A 118 4.20 -0.33 8.89
N ASP A 119 3.47 -1.37 9.31
CA ASP A 119 3.52 -2.68 8.67
C ASP A 119 3.07 -2.62 7.20
N VAL A 120 1.99 -1.90 6.89
CA VAL A 120 1.52 -1.68 5.51
C VAL A 120 2.55 -0.92 4.70
N LEU A 121 3.12 0.16 5.23
CA LEU A 121 4.15 0.92 4.54
C LEU A 121 5.38 0.06 4.25
N ASP A 122 5.80 -0.77 5.19
CA ASP A 122 6.93 -1.67 5.00
C ASP A 122 6.64 -2.74 3.93
N GLN A 123 5.41 -3.24 3.85
CA GLN A 123 5.00 -4.12 2.74
C GLN A 123 5.03 -3.38 1.39
N ILE A 124 4.55 -2.13 1.33
CA ILE A 124 4.58 -1.33 0.10
C ILE A 124 6.04 -1.04 -0.33
N LYS A 125 6.95 -0.81 0.60
CA LYS A 125 8.39 -0.66 0.31
C LYS A 125 9.02 -1.91 -0.32
N LEU A 126 8.45 -3.10 -0.10
CA LEU A 126 8.89 -4.35 -0.71
C LEU A 126 8.41 -4.52 -2.16
N PHE A 127 7.48 -3.73 -2.63
CA PHE A 127 7.01 -3.79 -4.01
C PHE A 127 8.16 -3.53 -4.99
N SER A 128 8.11 -4.14 -6.17
CA SER A 128 8.94 -3.67 -7.28
C SER A 128 8.50 -2.25 -7.69
N PRO A 129 9.36 -1.44 -8.32
CA PRO A 129 8.96 -0.12 -8.82
C PRO A 129 7.68 -0.19 -9.66
N LYS A 130 7.60 -1.11 -10.59
CA LYS A 130 6.42 -1.33 -11.46
C LYS A 130 5.16 -1.73 -10.67
N LYS A 131 5.30 -2.53 -9.61
CA LYS A 131 4.17 -2.88 -8.73
C LYS A 131 3.71 -1.67 -7.94
N PHE A 132 4.62 -0.81 -7.48
CA PHE A 132 4.29 0.43 -6.78
C PHE A 132 3.55 1.43 -7.69
N GLU A 133 3.99 1.59 -8.94
CA GLU A 133 3.27 2.38 -9.95
C GLU A 133 1.84 1.88 -10.18
N SER A 134 1.68 0.55 -10.34
CA SER A 134 0.36 -0.06 -10.53
C SER A 134 -0.55 0.10 -9.32
N PHE A 135 0.01 -0.07 -8.12
CA PHE A 135 -0.69 0.19 -6.84
C PHE A 135 -1.13 1.65 -6.75
N SER A 136 -0.25 2.59 -7.06
CA SER A 136 -0.56 4.03 -6.99
C SER A 136 -1.66 4.41 -7.97
N ARG A 137 -1.64 3.89 -9.20
CA ARG A 137 -2.73 4.12 -10.16
C ARG A 137 -4.06 3.55 -9.67
N LEU A 138 -4.06 2.35 -9.07
CA LEU A 138 -5.27 1.75 -8.51
C LEU A 138 -5.81 2.61 -7.35
N LEU A 139 -4.95 3.02 -6.42
CA LEU A 139 -5.30 3.90 -5.30
C LEU A 139 -5.97 5.18 -5.79
N PHE A 140 -5.34 5.89 -6.71
CA PHE A 140 -5.88 7.13 -7.24
C PHE A 140 -7.12 6.95 -8.11
N SER A 141 -7.29 5.78 -8.76
CA SER A 141 -8.54 5.45 -9.45
C SER A 141 -9.71 5.35 -8.47
N HIS A 142 -9.49 4.74 -7.30
CA HIS A 142 -10.50 4.71 -6.24
C HIS A 142 -10.75 6.09 -5.61
N MET A 143 -9.80 7.01 -5.72
CA MET A 143 -9.96 8.42 -5.31
C MET A 143 -10.59 9.29 -6.42
N GLY A 144 -11.06 8.72 -7.51
CA GLY A 144 -11.81 9.40 -8.56
C GLY A 144 -10.99 9.87 -9.76
N ILE A 145 -9.70 9.50 -9.88
CA ILE A 145 -8.91 9.79 -11.07
C ILE A 145 -9.18 8.75 -12.15
N LYS A 146 -9.65 9.18 -13.31
CA LYS A 146 -9.84 8.35 -14.50
C LYS A 146 -8.56 8.35 -15.33
N PHE A 147 -7.75 7.29 -15.21
CA PHE A 147 -6.50 7.17 -15.97
C PHE A 147 -6.72 6.87 -17.44
N ASP A 148 -5.99 7.56 -18.30
CA ASP A 148 -5.90 7.29 -19.74
C ASP A 148 -4.97 6.09 -19.96
N ARG A 149 -5.52 5.00 -20.50
CA ARG A 149 -4.77 3.76 -20.74
C ARG A 149 -3.77 3.87 -21.87
N GLU A 150 -3.95 4.80 -22.79
CA GLU A 150 -3.05 4.96 -23.95
C GLU A 150 -1.88 5.90 -23.62
N LYS A 151 -2.12 6.97 -22.88
CA LYS A 151 -1.13 8.00 -22.57
C LYS A 151 -0.34 7.76 -21.28
N GLY A 152 -0.83 6.97 -20.34
CA GLY A 152 -0.23 6.79 -19.04
C GLY A 152 0.43 5.46 -18.76
N VAL A 153 0.36 4.48 -19.67
CA VAL A 153 0.78 3.10 -19.41
C VAL A 153 1.79 2.55 -20.41
N LYS A 154 1.91 3.14 -21.62
CA LYS A 154 2.70 2.57 -22.73
C LYS A 154 4.12 3.12 -22.85
N MET A 155 4.54 4.04 -22.00
CA MET A 155 5.68 4.87 -22.36
C MET A 155 6.88 4.61 -21.46
N SER A 156 7.56 3.50 -21.66
CA SER A 156 8.99 3.40 -21.32
C SER A 156 9.75 4.39 -22.24
N GLY A 157 10.03 5.58 -21.72
CA GLY A 157 10.65 6.67 -22.46
C GLY A 157 10.03 8.04 -22.19
N ASP A 158 8.92 8.11 -21.48
CA ASP A 158 8.16 9.33 -21.26
C ASP A 158 8.59 10.10 -20.03
N HIS A 159 9.57 10.90 -20.23
CA HIS A 159 9.83 12.06 -19.35
C HIS A 159 9.56 11.87 -17.84
N GLY A 160 9.29 10.63 -17.38
CA GLY A 160 9.20 10.25 -15.97
C GLY A 160 7.83 10.41 -15.32
N ILE A 161 6.72 10.30 -16.07
CA ILE A 161 5.40 10.10 -15.46
C ILE A 161 5.00 8.64 -15.45
N ASP A 162 4.28 8.24 -14.41
CA ASP A 162 3.80 6.87 -14.20
C ASP A 162 2.27 6.77 -14.34
N GLY A 163 1.61 7.89 -14.57
CA GLY A 163 0.18 7.97 -14.84
C GLY A 163 -0.24 9.32 -15.39
N TYR A 164 -1.19 9.30 -16.33
CA TYR A 164 -1.90 10.47 -16.86
C TYR A 164 -3.40 10.20 -16.80
N GLY A 165 -4.17 11.15 -16.33
CA GLY A 165 -5.61 10.96 -16.19
C GLY A 165 -6.36 12.26 -15.98
N TYR A 166 -7.63 12.11 -15.66
CA TYR A 166 -8.56 13.21 -15.49
C TYR A 166 -9.28 13.07 -14.15
N PHE A 167 -9.44 14.18 -13.46
CA PHE A 167 -10.26 14.30 -12.26
C PHE A 167 -11.45 15.21 -12.57
N GLU A 168 -12.65 14.70 -12.39
CA GLU A 168 -13.90 15.44 -12.57
C GLU A 168 -14.37 15.93 -11.20
N SER A 169 -14.33 17.24 -10.95
CA SER A 169 -14.75 17.82 -9.66
C SER A 169 -16.25 18.09 -9.60
N ASP A 170 -16.86 18.34 -10.75
CA ASP A 170 -18.30 18.56 -10.94
C ASP A 170 -18.66 18.31 -12.42
N GLU A 171 -19.93 18.47 -12.78
CA GLU A 171 -20.43 18.22 -14.15
C GLU A 171 -19.75 19.07 -15.23
N PHE A 172 -19.05 20.14 -14.86
CA PHE A 172 -18.50 21.13 -15.79
C PHE A 172 -16.97 21.28 -15.72
N ARG A 173 -16.31 20.65 -14.75
CA ARG A 173 -14.87 20.85 -14.53
C ARG A 173 -14.12 19.54 -14.56
N THR A 174 -13.25 19.44 -15.55
CA THR A 174 -12.30 18.32 -15.68
C THR A 174 -10.89 18.87 -15.58
N ALA A 175 -10.12 18.37 -14.63
CA ALA A 175 -8.71 18.70 -14.47
C ALA A 175 -7.82 17.56 -14.97
N LYS A 176 -6.74 17.91 -15.67
CA LYS A 176 -5.71 16.96 -16.11
C LYS A 176 -4.74 16.72 -14.98
N VAL A 177 -4.51 15.45 -14.66
CA VAL A 177 -3.63 15.01 -13.58
C VAL A 177 -2.52 14.14 -14.12
N VAL A 178 -1.29 14.42 -13.71
CA VAL A 178 -0.14 13.54 -13.93
C VAL A 178 0.36 13.01 -12.60
N VAL A 179 0.83 11.76 -12.61
CA VAL A 179 1.32 11.07 -11.41
C VAL A 179 2.76 10.61 -11.65
N GLN A 180 3.64 10.84 -10.68
CA GLN A 180 4.96 10.26 -10.62
C GLN A 180 5.12 9.46 -9.33
N CYS A 181 5.65 8.25 -9.46
CA CYS A 181 5.85 7.31 -8.36
C CYS A 181 7.34 7.07 -8.13
N LYS A 182 7.80 7.22 -6.89
CA LYS A 182 9.17 6.91 -6.50
C LYS A 182 9.17 5.97 -5.31
N ARG A 183 9.42 4.68 -5.59
CA ARG A 183 9.62 3.69 -4.54
C ARG A 183 11.05 3.81 -3.99
N TYR A 184 11.22 4.67 -3.01
CA TYR A 184 12.48 4.83 -2.28
C TYR A 184 12.39 4.14 -0.92
N THR A 185 13.48 3.47 -0.51
CA THR A 185 13.55 2.80 0.81
C THR A 185 13.92 3.82 1.89
N ASP A 186 15.01 4.55 1.68
CA ASP A 186 15.60 5.46 2.67
C ASP A 186 15.96 6.84 2.10
N ASN A 187 16.10 6.95 0.77
CA ASN A 187 16.45 8.21 0.14
C ASN A 187 15.23 9.14 0.08
N PRO A 188 15.35 10.40 0.49
CA PRO A 188 14.30 11.37 0.33
C PRO A 188 14.14 11.81 -1.13
N VAL A 189 12.94 12.28 -1.47
CA VAL A 189 12.71 13.02 -2.71
C VAL A 189 13.27 14.44 -2.53
N SER A 190 14.13 14.84 -3.47
CA SER A 190 14.83 16.12 -3.44
C SER A 190 14.10 17.22 -4.23
N GLU A 191 14.49 18.49 -4.02
CA GLU A 191 13.96 19.64 -4.74
C GLU A 191 14.12 19.51 -6.28
N PRO A 192 15.29 19.11 -6.82
CA PRO A 192 15.47 18.94 -8.27
C PRO A 192 14.51 17.93 -8.90
N GLU A 193 14.08 16.91 -8.15
CA GLU A 193 13.10 15.94 -8.65
C GLU A 193 11.71 16.55 -8.80
N ILE A 194 11.32 17.43 -7.88
CA ILE A 194 10.07 18.20 -7.96
C ILE A 194 10.11 19.18 -9.12
N ASP A 195 11.23 19.90 -9.31
CA ASP A 195 11.41 20.84 -10.42
C ASP A 195 11.35 20.11 -11.77
N LYS A 196 12.01 18.97 -11.88
CA LYS A 196 11.92 18.11 -13.07
C LYS A 196 10.49 17.66 -13.34
N PHE A 197 9.77 17.23 -12.31
CA PHE A 197 8.39 16.80 -12.44
C PHE A 197 7.46 17.94 -12.86
N LYS A 198 7.65 19.15 -12.33
CA LYS A 198 6.92 20.35 -12.78
C LYS A 198 7.16 20.66 -14.27
N GLY A 199 8.40 20.51 -14.74
CA GLY A 199 8.71 20.64 -16.16
C GLY A 199 7.95 19.63 -17.02
N VAL A 200 7.82 18.40 -16.54
CA VAL A 200 7.04 17.36 -17.22
C VAL A 200 5.54 17.68 -17.20
N MET A 201 5.00 18.14 -16.08
CA MET A 201 3.60 18.60 -16.00
C MET A 201 3.25 19.62 -17.07
N MET A 202 4.15 20.59 -17.32
CA MET A 202 3.96 21.60 -18.37
C MET A 202 3.89 20.97 -19.77
N SER A 203 4.72 19.98 -20.09
CA SER A 203 4.70 19.31 -21.39
C SER A 203 3.42 18.50 -21.65
N PHE A 204 2.73 18.08 -20.59
CA PHE A 204 1.43 17.41 -20.66
C PHE A 204 0.23 18.39 -20.54
N ASN A 205 0.47 19.67 -20.36
CA ASN A 205 -0.56 20.66 -20.00
C ASN A 205 -1.42 20.18 -18.83
N ALA A 206 -0.77 19.63 -17.81
CA ALA A 206 -1.44 19.12 -16.63
C ALA A 206 -1.75 20.25 -15.65
N ASP A 207 -2.98 20.24 -15.11
CA ASP A 207 -3.43 21.21 -14.11
C ASP A 207 -2.87 20.87 -12.72
N TYR A 208 -2.78 19.57 -12.41
CA TYR A 208 -2.28 19.06 -11.14
C TYR A 208 -1.27 17.94 -11.34
N GLY A 209 -0.28 17.89 -10.47
CA GLY A 209 0.68 16.80 -10.36
C GLY A 209 0.57 16.11 -9.01
N ILE A 210 0.65 14.79 -8.99
CA ILE A 210 0.77 13.99 -7.78
C ILE A 210 2.14 13.34 -7.79
N PHE A 211 2.96 13.64 -6.78
CA PHE A 211 4.25 12.97 -6.59
C PHE A 211 4.17 12.08 -5.36
N ILE A 212 4.18 10.76 -5.57
CA ILE A 212 4.02 9.77 -4.50
C ILE A 212 5.32 9.01 -4.25
N THR A 213 5.69 8.85 -2.99
CA THR A 213 6.87 8.06 -2.60
C THR A 213 6.60 7.21 -1.37
N THR A 214 7.31 6.10 -1.25
CA THR A 214 7.34 5.28 -0.02
C THR A 214 8.27 5.84 1.05
N SER A 215 9.03 6.91 0.74
CA SER A 215 9.93 7.60 1.64
C SER A 215 9.36 8.96 2.05
N TYR A 216 10.20 9.97 2.17
CA TYR A 216 9.85 11.33 2.56
C TYR A 216 10.42 12.38 1.59
N PHE A 217 9.96 13.62 1.72
CA PHE A 217 10.44 14.75 0.95
C PHE A 217 11.37 15.62 1.78
N THR A 218 12.43 16.14 1.19
CA THR A 218 13.26 17.16 1.85
C THR A 218 12.44 18.43 2.12
N LYS A 219 12.88 19.27 3.06
CA LYS A 219 12.22 20.56 3.36
C LYS A 219 12.12 21.44 2.13
N GLN A 220 13.18 21.46 1.30
CA GLN A 220 13.21 22.20 0.05
C GLN A 220 12.19 21.66 -0.96
N ALA A 221 12.12 20.33 -1.12
CA ALA A 221 11.12 19.70 -1.98
C ALA A 221 9.68 20.01 -1.52
N GLN A 222 9.43 19.99 -0.21
CA GLN A 222 8.15 20.39 0.35
C GLN A 222 7.81 21.87 0.09
N ALA A 223 8.77 22.77 0.20
CA ALA A 223 8.55 24.20 -0.08
C ALA A 223 8.23 24.45 -1.55
N LYS A 224 8.74 23.63 -2.45
CA LYS A 224 8.54 23.78 -3.91
C LYS A 224 7.17 23.36 -4.41
N HIS A 225 6.41 22.58 -3.68
CA HIS A 225 5.16 21.99 -4.20
C HIS A 225 4.11 23.05 -4.59
N VAL A 226 4.06 24.19 -3.91
CA VAL A 226 3.14 25.31 -4.19
C VAL A 226 3.76 26.46 -4.97
N GLN A 227 5.08 26.45 -5.22
CA GLN A 227 5.75 27.53 -5.95
C GLN A 227 5.50 27.41 -7.46
N GLY A 228 5.09 28.52 -8.09
CA GLY A 228 4.79 28.56 -9.53
C GLY A 228 3.34 28.21 -9.85
N GLY A 229 2.97 28.27 -11.13
CA GLY A 229 1.59 28.14 -11.60
C GLY A 229 0.97 26.74 -11.46
N ASN A 230 1.79 25.69 -11.38
CA ASN A 230 1.31 24.31 -11.33
C ASN A 230 1.52 23.72 -9.94
N THR A 231 0.42 23.23 -9.35
CA THR A 231 0.45 22.65 -8.01
C THR A 231 0.83 21.16 -8.07
N VAL A 232 1.85 20.78 -7.31
CA VAL A 232 2.22 19.39 -7.08
C VAL A 232 1.73 18.99 -5.69
N THR A 233 1.00 17.89 -5.59
CA THR A 233 0.60 17.27 -4.32
C THR A 233 1.63 16.22 -3.92
N PRO A 234 2.48 16.46 -2.90
CA PRO A 234 3.42 15.46 -2.42
C PRO A 234 2.71 14.49 -1.47
N ILE A 235 2.87 13.19 -1.73
CA ILE A 235 2.35 12.12 -0.87
C ILE A 235 3.55 11.28 -0.40
N ALA A 236 3.92 11.47 0.85
CA ALA A 236 4.99 10.71 1.50
C ALA A 236 4.47 9.38 2.06
N GLY A 237 5.37 8.45 2.35
CA GLY A 237 5.05 7.12 2.84
C GLY A 237 4.07 7.09 4.03
N HIS A 238 4.27 7.98 5.01
CA HIS A 238 3.39 8.08 6.19
C HIS A 238 1.95 8.54 5.88
N ARG A 239 1.69 9.05 4.68
CA ARG A 239 0.35 9.47 4.20
C ARG A 239 -0.30 8.44 3.30
N LEU A 240 0.38 7.31 3.02
CA LEU A 240 -0.13 6.22 2.21
C LEU A 240 -0.98 5.23 3.02
N VAL A 241 -0.92 5.34 4.33
CA VAL A 241 -1.52 4.41 5.29
C VAL A 241 -2.24 5.15 6.41
#